data_d4ff13c97387a937be172d88c0dcc5fc
#
_entry.id   d4ff13c97387a937be172d88c0dcc5fc
#
_cell.length_a   1.000
_cell.length_b   1.000
_cell.length_c   1.000
_cell.angle_alpha   90.00
_cell.angle_beta   90.00
_cell.angle_gamma   90.00
#
_symmetry.space_group_name_H-M   'P 1'
#
loop_
_entity.id
_entity.type
_entity.pdbx_description
1 polymer ?
#
loop_
_entity_poly.entity_id
_entity_poly.type
_entity_poly.pdbx_seq_one_letter_code
_entity_poly.pdbx_strand_id
1 'polypeptide(L)'
;MTSTPIIDMFSGTGELARAVADGLNEFTGFQSFSDNYGPARKYLKARFRNVEISSDFRDQDVPKGSIVTIGAPCQDLTVTGKRAGAERGSGTRSSLIHEALDMAVAGGADLIVAENVPGAHRTYLDLANWLETEHYYRATVSSAGAWEVGAPHRRERIMLVAVRGYFEPRHLNVIRQVEPRHMVPTPTSSSSTGPGRSGRGGSPNLQTWVHEGNRPSPLDSALWTNATGLPEPRLKDDEGRLNAAFVEWLMGLPSAHAVGLSRTASIRLAGNAVVRLQARLMLQRGLIAVGNINLKGTI
;
A
#
# COMPACT_ATOMS: atom_id res chain seq x y z
N MET A 1 -7.45 9.87 -27.41
CA MET A 1 -6.27 9.86 -26.52
C MET A 1 -6.15 8.46 -25.96
N THR A 2 -5.02 7.80 -26.15
CA THR A 2 -4.77 6.46 -25.57
C THR A 2 -4.54 6.63 -24.06
N SER A 3 -5.18 5.77 -23.25
CA SER A 3 -4.95 5.79 -21.79
C SER A 3 -3.56 5.25 -21.48
N THR A 4 -2.89 5.83 -20.47
CA THR A 4 -1.64 5.28 -19.93
C THR A 4 -1.96 3.97 -19.20
N PRO A 5 -1.39 2.83 -19.61
CA PRO A 5 -1.68 1.54 -18.99
C PRO A 5 -1.04 1.42 -17.61
N ILE A 6 -1.78 0.86 -16.65
CA ILE A 6 -1.28 0.51 -15.32
C ILE A 6 -1.17 -1.00 -15.23
N ILE A 7 0.03 -1.48 -14.89
CA ILE A 7 0.35 -2.88 -14.60
C ILE A 7 0.58 -2.99 -13.11
N ASP A 8 -0.16 -3.85 -12.42
CA ASP A 8 -0.07 -4.00 -10.97
C ASP A 8 0.44 -5.40 -10.60
N MET A 9 1.58 -5.44 -9.96
CA MET A 9 2.26 -6.66 -9.55
C MET A 9 2.10 -6.87 -8.04
N PHE A 10 1.78 -8.11 -7.63
CA PHE A 10 1.43 -8.46 -6.25
C PHE A 10 0.23 -7.65 -5.74
N SER A 11 -0.80 -7.63 -6.53
CA SER A 11 -1.89 -6.64 -6.48
C SER A 11 -2.73 -6.65 -5.21
N GLY A 12 -2.84 -7.78 -4.50
CA GLY A 12 -3.69 -7.89 -3.33
C GLY A 12 -5.14 -7.47 -3.62
N THR A 13 -5.50 -6.28 -3.18
CA THR A 13 -6.82 -5.68 -3.44
C THR A 13 -6.84 -4.71 -4.64
N GLY A 14 -5.70 -4.45 -5.27
CA GLY A 14 -5.57 -3.46 -6.36
C GLY A 14 -5.58 -2.00 -5.90
N GLU A 15 -5.55 -1.76 -4.58
CA GLU A 15 -5.67 -0.39 -4.05
C GLU A 15 -4.41 0.46 -4.29
N LEU A 16 -3.23 -0.15 -4.50
CA LEU A 16 -2.03 0.60 -4.88
C LEU A 16 -2.20 1.20 -6.28
N ALA A 17 -2.59 0.38 -7.26
CA ALA A 17 -2.86 0.85 -8.62
C ALA A 17 -3.97 1.90 -8.66
N ARG A 18 -5.04 1.71 -7.88
CA ARG A 18 -6.11 2.70 -7.75
C ARG A 18 -5.64 4.01 -7.12
N ALA A 19 -4.77 3.92 -6.11
CA ALA A 19 -4.19 5.12 -5.50
C ALA A 19 -3.40 5.94 -6.50
N VAL A 20 -2.65 5.27 -7.37
CA VAL A 20 -1.87 5.92 -8.44
C VAL A 20 -2.80 6.52 -9.49
N ALA A 21 -3.79 5.77 -9.96
CA ALA A 21 -4.78 6.27 -10.92
C ALA A 21 -5.52 7.51 -10.40
N ASP A 22 -6.02 7.45 -9.14
CA ASP A 22 -6.71 8.57 -8.50
C ASP A 22 -5.78 9.79 -8.27
N GLY A 23 -4.48 9.53 -8.03
CA GLY A 23 -3.49 10.57 -7.74
C GLY A 23 -3.09 11.36 -8.96
N LEU A 24 -2.95 10.71 -10.10
CA LEU A 24 -2.41 11.35 -11.32
C LEU A 24 -3.43 12.18 -12.08
N ASN A 25 -4.73 12.02 -11.81
CA ASN A 25 -5.82 12.71 -12.52
C ASN A 25 -5.68 12.68 -14.06
N GLU A 26 -5.02 11.67 -14.58
CA GLU A 26 -4.89 11.40 -16.00
C GLU A 26 -5.81 10.24 -16.39
N PHE A 27 -6.14 10.18 -17.68
CA PHE A 27 -6.86 9.02 -18.17
C PHE A 27 -5.94 7.80 -18.16
N THR A 28 -5.97 7.05 -17.06
CA THR A 28 -5.24 5.80 -16.88
C THR A 28 -6.21 4.62 -17.02
N GLY A 29 -5.72 3.54 -17.63
CA GLY A 29 -6.47 2.28 -17.73
C GLY A 29 -5.73 1.16 -17.03
N PHE A 30 -6.42 0.35 -16.22
CA PHE A 30 -5.83 -0.86 -15.66
C PHE A 30 -5.69 -1.89 -16.80
N GLN A 31 -4.45 -2.28 -17.10
CA GLN A 31 -4.17 -3.28 -18.12
C GLN A 31 -4.17 -4.68 -17.52
N SER A 32 -3.41 -4.89 -16.45
CA SER A 32 -3.30 -6.20 -15.81
C SER A 32 -3.04 -6.10 -14.31
N PHE A 33 -3.50 -7.12 -13.59
CA PHE A 33 -3.21 -7.39 -12.19
C PHE A 33 -2.59 -8.77 -12.03
N SER A 34 -1.69 -8.96 -11.06
CA SER A 34 -1.19 -10.28 -10.72
C SER A 34 -1.12 -10.50 -9.21
N ASP A 35 -1.49 -11.68 -8.77
CA ASP A 35 -1.34 -12.11 -7.37
C ASP A 35 -1.39 -13.64 -7.27
N ASN A 36 -0.48 -14.25 -6.53
CA ASN A 36 -0.46 -15.70 -6.34
C ASN A 36 -1.54 -16.19 -5.35
N TYR A 37 -2.13 -15.30 -4.56
CA TYR A 37 -3.19 -15.63 -3.60
C TYR A 37 -4.55 -15.71 -4.29
N GLY A 38 -5.13 -16.92 -4.39
CA GLY A 38 -6.40 -17.16 -5.07
C GLY A 38 -7.56 -16.24 -4.65
N PRO A 39 -7.80 -16.01 -3.33
CA PRO A 39 -8.79 -15.04 -2.87
C PRO A 39 -8.56 -13.61 -3.36
N ALA A 40 -7.30 -13.16 -3.49
CA ALA A 40 -7.00 -11.86 -4.07
C ALA A 40 -7.45 -11.80 -5.54
N ARG A 41 -7.10 -12.80 -6.34
CA ARG A 41 -7.57 -12.88 -7.74
C ARG A 41 -9.10 -12.95 -7.87
N LYS A 42 -9.78 -13.65 -6.96
CA LYS A 42 -11.26 -13.67 -6.92
C LYS A 42 -11.82 -12.28 -6.64
N TYR A 43 -11.23 -11.56 -5.68
CA TYR A 43 -11.60 -10.19 -5.34
C TYR A 43 -11.37 -9.24 -6.52
N LEU A 44 -10.19 -9.30 -7.15
CA LEU A 44 -9.84 -8.47 -8.31
C LEU A 44 -10.78 -8.70 -9.48
N LYS A 45 -11.10 -9.96 -9.83
CA LYS A 45 -12.05 -10.30 -10.90
C LYS A 45 -13.45 -9.73 -10.68
N ALA A 46 -13.90 -9.67 -9.43
CA ALA A 46 -15.20 -9.09 -9.11
C ALA A 46 -15.19 -7.55 -9.17
N ARG A 47 -14.06 -6.91 -8.90
CA ARG A 47 -13.92 -5.44 -8.81
C ARG A 47 -13.48 -4.79 -10.11
N PHE A 48 -12.67 -5.45 -10.89
CA PHE A 48 -12.08 -4.91 -12.11
C PHE A 48 -12.53 -5.76 -13.30
N ARG A 49 -13.61 -5.31 -13.94
CA ARG A 49 -14.12 -5.99 -15.14
C ARG A 49 -13.23 -5.66 -16.34
N ASN A 50 -13.05 -6.63 -17.22
CA ASN A 50 -12.27 -6.49 -18.45
C ASN A 50 -10.78 -6.16 -18.24
N VAL A 51 -10.22 -6.55 -17.09
CA VAL A 51 -8.79 -6.44 -16.79
C VAL A 51 -8.22 -7.84 -16.71
N GLU A 52 -7.06 -8.06 -17.29
CA GLU A 52 -6.34 -9.33 -17.19
C GLU A 52 -5.86 -9.57 -15.75
N ILE A 53 -6.05 -10.79 -15.24
CA ILE A 53 -5.64 -11.15 -13.87
C ILE A 53 -4.91 -12.49 -13.91
N SER A 54 -3.58 -12.44 -13.74
CA SER A 54 -2.70 -13.59 -13.70
C SER A 54 -2.39 -14.08 -12.29
N SER A 55 -1.81 -15.26 -12.18
CA SER A 55 -1.31 -15.80 -10.90
C SER A 55 0.16 -15.48 -10.64
N ASP A 56 0.89 -15.12 -11.67
CA ASP A 56 2.30 -14.75 -11.61
C ASP A 56 2.50 -13.39 -12.32
N PHE A 57 3.25 -12.50 -11.69
CA PHE A 57 3.57 -11.21 -12.29
C PHE A 57 4.46 -11.32 -13.52
N ARG A 58 5.21 -12.43 -13.67
CA ARG A 58 6.06 -12.69 -14.81
C ARG A 58 5.29 -12.92 -16.10
N ASP A 59 4.01 -13.28 -16.01
CA ASP A 59 3.11 -13.45 -17.14
C ASP A 59 2.59 -12.11 -17.69
N GLN A 60 2.86 -10.99 -17.02
CA GLN A 60 2.36 -9.67 -17.42
C GLN A 60 3.27 -9.03 -18.47
N ASP A 61 2.65 -8.42 -19.48
CA ASP A 61 3.34 -7.53 -20.42
C ASP A 61 3.47 -6.12 -19.82
N VAL A 62 4.63 -5.50 -19.98
CA VAL A 62 4.93 -4.14 -19.54
C VAL A 62 5.22 -3.27 -20.76
N PRO A 63 4.21 -2.62 -21.35
CA PRO A 63 4.41 -1.74 -22.48
C PRO A 63 5.24 -0.52 -22.14
N LYS A 64 5.98 -0.01 -23.12
CA LYS A 64 6.71 1.24 -22.99
C LYS A 64 5.75 2.39 -22.67
N GLY A 65 6.14 3.25 -21.72
CA GLY A 65 5.34 4.38 -21.27
C GLY A 65 4.25 4.01 -20.27
N SER A 66 4.26 2.77 -19.76
CA SER A 66 3.30 2.32 -18.74
C SER A 66 3.64 2.85 -17.34
N ILE A 67 2.69 2.68 -16.46
CA ILE A 67 2.84 2.83 -15.01
C ILE A 67 2.89 1.44 -14.40
N VAL A 68 3.90 1.14 -13.60
CA VAL A 68 4.01 -0.14 -12.89
C VAL A 68 3.87 0.09 -11.40
N THR A 69 2.93 -0.61 -10.77
CA THR A 69 2.74 -0.61 -9.32
C THR A 69 3.14 -1.97 -8.73
N ILE A 70 3.85 -1.98 -7.60
CA ILE A 70 4.44 -3.20 -7.03
C ILE A 70 4.17 -3.24 -5.52
N GLY A 71 3.38 -4.22 -5.08
CA GLY A 71 3.12 -4.51 -3.68
C GLY A 71 3.91 -5.73 -3.19
N ALA A 72 5.24 -5.72 -3.32
CA ALA A 72 6.07 -6.90 -3.10
C ALA A 72 5.95 -7.49 -1.69
N PRO A 73 6.04 -8.83 -1.52
CA PRO A 73 5.99 -9.48 -0.21
C PRO A 73 7.09 -8.99 0.74
N CYS A 74 6.73 -8.73 2.00
CA CYS A 74 7.63 -8.19 3.04
C CYS A 74 8.07 -9.24 4.08
N GLN A 75 7.77 -10.53 3.88
CA GLN A 75 7.86 -11.54 4.94
C GLN A 75 9.28 -11.73 5.51
N ASP A 76 10.32 -11.54 4.71
CA ASP A 76 11.71 -11.70 5.13
C ASP A 76 12.34 -10.38 5.61
N LEU A 77 11.63 -9.24 5.48
CA LEU A 77 12.07 -7.90 5.86
C LEU A 77 11.44 -7.42 7.18
N THR A 78 10.45 -8.13 7.69
CA THR A 78 9.80 -7.76 8.96
C THR A 78 10.70 -8.07 10.16
N VAL A 79 10.53 -7.31 11.24
CA VAL A 79 11.30 -7.48 12.52
C VAL A 79 11.08 -8.88 13.10
N THR A 80 9.97 -9.53 12.80
CA THR A 80 9.61 -10.91 13.19
C THR A 80 10.11 -11.98 12.20
N GLY A 81 10.54 -11.59 11.00
CA GLY A 81 11.10 -12.49 9.99
C GLY A 81 12.56 -12.82 10.25
N LYS A 82 13.07 -13.86 9.59
CA LYS A 82 14.45 -14.36 9.75
C LYS A 82 15.55 -13.39 9.27
N ARG A 83 15.24 -12.14 8.87
CA ARG A 83 16.14 -11.15 8.28
C ARG A 83 17.03 -11.74 7.18
N ALA A 84 16.50 -12.68 6.39
CA ALA A 84 17.23 -13.34 5.32
C ALA A 84 17.63 -12.39 4.17
N GLY A 85 17.20 -11.12 4.29
CA GLY A 85 17.53 -10.08 3.30
C GLY A 85 16.68 -10.17 2.04
N ALA A 86 16.71 -9.08 1.27
CA ALA A 86 16.13 -8.99 -0.06
C ALA A 86 17.25 -8.95 -1.12
N GLU A 87 18.33 -9.72 -0.91
CA GLU A 87 19.44 -9.75 -1.85
C GLU A 87 18.96 -10.29 -3.20
N ARG A 88 19.44 -9.65 -4.28
CA ARG A 88 19.15 -10.05 -5.66
C ARG A 88 19.56 -11.51 -5.86
N GLY A 89 18.63 -12.33 -6.36
CA GLY A 89 18.89 -13.75 -6.63
C GLY A 89 18.92 -14.67 -5.41
N SER A 90 18.61 -14.19 -4.21
CA SER A 90 18.60 -14.99 -2.98
C SER A 90 17.50 -16.07 -2.93
N GLY A 91 16.53 -16.06 -3.86
CA GLY A 91 15.38 -16.97 -3.87
C GLY A 91 14.39 -16.72 -2.73
N THR A 92 14.56 -15.66 -1.95
CA THR A 92 13.64 -15.25 -0.91
C THR A 92 12.42 -14.56 -1.51
N ARG A 93 11.29 -14.56 -0.80
CA ARG A 93 10.10 -13.82 -1.26
C ARG A 93 10.35 -12.31 -1.37
N SER A 94 11.22 -11.78 -0.54
CA SER A 94 11.60 -10.37 -0.58
C SER A 94 12.54 -10.03 -1.75
N SER A 95 13.18 -11.01 -2.38
CA SER A 95 14.00 -10.78 -3.59
C SER A 95 13.16 -10.57 -4.84
N LEU A 96 11.86 -10.93 -4.82
CA LEU A 96 10.95 -10.74 -5.96
C LEU A 96 10.77 -9.28 -6.36
N ILE A 97 11.04 -8.33 -5.46
CA ILE A 97 11.04 -6.90 -5.80
C ILE A 97 12.06 -6.57 -6.90
N HIS A 98 13.23 -7.21 -6.90
CA HIS A 98 14.24 -6.99 -7.94
C HIS A 98 13.77 -7.48 -9.31
N GLU A 99 13.17 -8.67 -9.37
CA GLU A 99 12.63 -9.22 -10.62
C GLU A 99 11.50 -8.33 -11.17
N ALA A 100 10.60 -7.86 -10.31
CA ALA A 100 9.52 -6.95 -10.71
C ALA A 100 10.06 -5.61 -11.23
N LEU A 101 11.10 -5.05 -10.59
CA LEU A 101 11.76 -3.84 -11.07
C LEU A 101 12.51 -4.08 -12.38
N ASP A 102 13.20 -5.21 -12.53
CA ASP A 102 13.87 -5.56 -13.78
C ASP A 102 12.85 -5.63 -14.94
N MET A 103 11.68 -6.22 -14.72
CA MET A 103 10.60 -6.24 -15.73
C MET A 103 10.07 -4.85 -16.05
N ALA A 104 9.84 -4.01 -15.02
CA ALA A 104 9.36 -2.64 -15.21
C ALA A 104 10.35 -1.79 -16.03
N VAL A 105 11.64 -1.91 -15.71
CA VAL A 105 12.72 -1.20 -16.41
C VAL A 105 12.87 -1.72 -17.85
N ALA A 106 12.91 -3.04 -18.06
CA ALA A 106 13.04 -3.66 -19.37
C ALA A 106 11.86 -3.32 -20.30
N GLY A 107 10.64 -3.28 -19.76
CA GLY A 107 9.44 -2.85 -20.48
C GLY A 107 9.41 -1.35 -20.78
N GLY A 108 10.24 -0.56 -20.12
CA GLY A 108 10.32 0.90 -20.33
C GLY A 108 9.16 1.65 -19.67
N ALA A 109 8.81 1.27 -18.45
CA ALA A 109 7.83 1.99 -17.65
C ALA A 109 8.25 3.46 -17.43
N ASP A 110 7.32 4.40 -17.53
CA ASP A 110 7.58 5.82 -17.27
C ASP A 110 7.47 6.18 -15.78
N LEU A 111 6.61 5.46 -15.05
CA LEU A 111 6.47 5.60 -13.60
C LEU A 111 6.49 4.21 -12.94
N ILE A 112 7.32 4.05 -11.93
CA ILE A 112 7.37 2.87 -11.07
C ILE A 112 7.05 3.29 -9.65
N VAL A 113 6.09 2.60 -9.03
CA VAL A 113 5.65 2.83 -7.65
C VAL A 113 5.69 1.51 -6.89
N ALA A 114 6.54 1.39 -5.88
CA ALA A 114 6.64 0.19 -5.08
C ALA A 114 6.38 0.50 -3.60
N GLU A 115 5.44 -0.21 -2.97
CA GLU A 115 5.05 -0.02 -1.55
C GLU A 115 5.60 -1.15 -0.69
N ASN A 116 5.98 -0.84 0.57
CA ASN A 116 6.36 -1.84 1.55
C ASN A 116 6.28 -1.30 2.99
N VAL A 117 6.63 -2.17 3.94
CA VAL A 117 6.74 -1.83 5.37
C VAL A 117 8.03 -1.03 5.65
N PRO A 118 8.08 -0.21 6.73
CA PRO A 118 9.28 0.56 7.09
C PRO A 118 10.56 -0.25 7.23
N GLY A 119 10.46 -1.53 7.60
CA GLY A 119 11.63 -2.42 7.68
C GLY A 119 12.37 -2.64 6.36
N ALA A 120 11.74 -2.35 5.23
CA ALA A 120 12.35 -2.42 3.90
C ALA A 120 13.09 -1.12 3.49
N HIS A 121 13.11 -0.09 4.34
CA HIS A 121 13.57 1.26 3.94
C HIS A 121 14.97 1.26 3.33
N ARG A 122 15.93 0.56 3.94
CA ARG A 122 17.31 0.50 3.42
C ARG A 122 17.35 -0.14 2.03
N THR A 123 16.69 -1.27 1.86
CA THR A 123 16.60 -1.94 0.55
C THR A 123 16.00 -1.03 -0.50
N TYR A 124 14.96 -0.26 -0.15
CA TYR A 124 14.29 0.65 -1.08
C TYR A 124 15.16 1.86 -1.44
N LEU A 125 16.01 2.34 -0.53
CA LEU A 125 17.02 3.35 -0.87
C LEU A 125 18.08 2.80 -1.83
N ASP A 126 18.55 1.57 -1.61
CA ASP A 126 19.50 0.91 -2.50
C ASP A 126 18.88 0.70 -3.90
N LEU A 127 17.60 0.33 -3.97
CA LEU A 127 16.85 0.20 -5.24
C LEU A 127 16.65 1.56 -5.94
N ALA A 128 16.36 2.63 -5.19
CA ALA A 128 16.27 3.98 -5.75
C ALA A 128 17.60 4.39 -6.38
N ASN A 129 18.71 4.21 -5.67
CA ASN A 129 20.04 4.50 -6.18
C ASN A 129 20.37 3.67 -7.44
N TRP A 130 20.04 2.39 -7.46
CA TRP A 130 20.21 1.53 -8.63
C TRP A 130 19.42 2.05 -9.85
N LEU A 131 18.17 2.45 -9.65
CA LEU A 131 17.34 3.03 -10.72
C LEU A 131 17.92 4.35 -11.25
N GLU A 132 18.52 5.17 -10.39
CA GLU A 132 19.14 6.44 -10.79
C GLU A 132 20.46 6.23 -11.53
N THR A 133 21.33 5.38 -11.01
CA THR A 133 22.70 5.24 -11.52
C THR A 133 22.79 4.36 -12.78
N GLU A 134 21.93 3.35 -12.90
CA GLU A 134 22.03 2.37 -13.99
C GLU A 134 20.91 2.49 -15.03
N HIS A 135 19.77 3.12 -14.68
CA HIS A 135 18.58 3.11 -15.54
C HIS A 135 17.99 4.48 -15.85
N TYR A 136 18.64 5.57 -15.42
CA TYR A 136 18.25 6.94 -15.75
C TYR A 136 16.85 7.33 -15.29
N TYR A 137 16.37 6.74 -14.18
CA TYR A 137 15.20 7.23 -13.47
C TYR A 137 15.61 8.35 -12.49
N ARG A 138 14.68 9.22 -12.14
CA ARG A 138 14.74 10.01 -10.92
C ARG A 138 13.94 9.26 -9.89
N ALA A 139 14.54 8.90 -8.77
CA ALA A 139 13.92 8.03 -7.79
C ALA A 139 14.02 8.59 -6.37
N THR A 140 13.06 8.26 -5.54
CA THR A 140 13.05 8.63 -4.12
C THR A 140 12.25 7.63 -3.32
N VAL A 141 12.44 7.64 -2.00
CA VAL A 141 11.63 6.88 -1.06
C VAL A 141 10.88 7.83 -0.14
N SER A 142 9.57 7.81 -0.23
CA SER A 142 8.66 8.55 0.64
C SER A 142 8.04 7.67 1.70
N SER A 143 7.49 8.27 2.77
CA SER A 143 6.80 7.54 3.82
C SER A 143 5.54 8.27 4.28
N ALA A 144 4.60 7.53 4.83
CA ALA A 144 3.46 8.07 5.56
C ALA A 144 2.89 7.05 6.55
N GLY A 145 2.27 7.56 7.61
CA GLY A 145 1.37 6.80 8.46
C GLY A 145 -0.07 6.90 7.95
N ALA A 146 -0.88 5.86 8.14
CA ALA A 146 -2.28 5.91 7.72
C ALA A 146 -3.08 6.97 8.49
N TRP A 147 -2.69 7.28 9.72
CA TRP A 147 -3.26 8.37 10.53
C TRP A 147 -3.12 9.76 9.88
N GLU A 148 -2.11 9.98 9.05
CA GLU A 148 -1.91 11.26 8.35
C GLU A 148 -3.01 11.56 7.32
N VAL A 149 -3.77 10.55 6.95
CA VAL A 149 -4.93 10.67 6.06
C VAL A 149 -6.26 10.40 6.79
N GLY A 150 -6.23 10.41 8.12
CA GLY A 150 -7.43 10.26 8.96
C GLY A 150 -7.82 8.82 9.27
N ALA A 151 -7.03 7.81 8.89
CA ALA A 151 -7.30 6.43 9.28
C ALA A 151 -7.08 6.24 10.79
N PRO A 152 -7.96 5.48 11.48
CA PRO A 152 -7.91 5.34 12.94
C PRO A 152 -6.84 4.33 13.41
N HIS A 153 -5.71 4.25 12.73
CA HIS A 153 -4.58 3.38 13.07
C HIS A 153 -3.26 3.93 12.52
N ARG A 154 -2.14 3.53 13.08
CA ARG A 154 -0.83 4.07 12.69
C ARG A 154 -0.33 3.58 11.34
N ARG A 155 -0.30 2.30 11.09
CA ARG A 155 0.16 1.63 9.85
C ARG A 155 1.13 2.47 9.01
N GLU A 156 2.36 2.58 9.44
CA GLU A 156 3.41 3.25 8.67
C GLU A 156 3.80 2.41 7.45
N ARG A 157 4.04 3.10 6.33
CA ARG A 157 4.48 2.50 5.07
C ARG A 157 5.51 3.38 4.38
N ILE A 158 6.29 2.77 3.51
CA ILE A 158 7.24 3.44 2.62
C ILE A 158 6.84 3.17 1.18
N MET A 159 7.26 4.06 0.29
CA MET A 159 6.99 3.97 -1.14
C MET A 159 8.20 4.47 -1.93
N LEU A 160 8.75 3.61 -2.77
CA LEU A 160 9.65 3.99 -3.84
C LEU A 160 8.81 4.61 -4.96
N VAL A 161 9.19 5.79 -5.41
CA VAL A 161 8.64 6.46 -6.59
C VAL A 161 9.80 6.73 -7.53
N ALA A 162 9.75 6.19 -8.73
CA ALA A 162 10.78 6.37 -9.75
C ALA A 162 10.14 6.79 -11.08
N VAL A 163 10.67 7.85 -11.66
CA VAL A 163 10.13 8.51 -12.86
C VAL A 163 11.19 8.54 -13.94
N ARG A 164 10.83 8.06 -15.13
CA ARG A 164 11.71 8.03 -16.29
C ARG A 164 11.60 9.33 -17.10
N GLY A 165 12.75 9.98 -17.37
CA GLY A 165 12.80 11.13 -18.26
C GLY A 165 11.89 12.27 -17.84
N TYR A 166 11.09 12.77 -18.76
CA TYR A 166 10.16 13.88 -18.58
C TYR A 166 8.72 13.43 -18.37
N PHE A 167 8.49 12.35 -17.60
CA PHE A 167 7.14 12.03 -17.17
C PHE A 167 6.61 13.19 -16.32
N GLU A 168 5.72 13.99 -16.90
CA GLU A 168 5.03 15.07 -16.21
C GLU A 168 3.55 14.71 -16.07
N PRO A 169 3.09 14.32 -14.87
CA PRO A 169 1.66 14.22 -14.64
C PRO A 169 1.04 15.61 -14.81
N ARG A 170 0.13 15.74 -15.78
CA ARG A 170 -0.48 17.03 -16.13
C ARG A 170 -1.25 17.64 -14.98
N HIS A 171 -1.80 16.80 -14.11
CA HIS A 171 -2.55 17.21 -12.93
C HIS A 171 -2.38 16.21 -11.80
N LEU A 172 -2.06 16.69 -10.60
CA LEU A 172 -2.11 15.91 -9.37
C LEU A 172 -3.36 16.24 -8.58
N ASN A 173 -4.08 15.20 -8.18
CA ASN A 173 -5.10 15.32 -7.15
C ASN A 173 -4.40 15.42 -5.78
N VAL A 174 -4.16 16.64 -5.32
CA VAL A 174 -3.51 16.91 -4.04
C VAL A 174 -4.38 16.40 -2.89
N ILE A 175 -3.79 15.56 -2.03
CA ILE A 175 -4.42 15.21 -0.76
C ILE A 175 -4.01 16.25 0.28
N ARG A 176 -5.00 16.86 0.93
CA ARG A 176 -4.74 17.63 2.14
C ARG A 176 -4.42 16.66 3.27
N GLN A 177 -3.27 16.85 3.92
CA GLN A 177 -2.98 16.17 5.17
C GLN A 177 -4.04 16.58 6.20
N VAL A 178 -4.56 15.59 6.92
CA VAL A 178 -5.28 15.86 8.16
C VAL A 178 -4.23 16.24 9.17
N GLU A 179 -4.34 17.45 9.76
CA GLU A 179 -3.47 17.86 10.87
C GLU A 179 -3.40 16.72 11.89
N PRO A 180 -2.20 16.28 12.31
CA PRO A 180 -2.07 15.25 13.32
C PRO A 180 -2.62 15.78 14.65
N ARG A 181 -3.92 15.67 14.82
CA ARG A 181 -4.53 15.82 16.13
C ARG A 181 -4.03 14.62 16.91
N HIS A 182 -3.39 14.87 18.04
CA HIS A 182 -2.77 13.95 18.96
C HIS A 182 -3.47 12.58 19.05
N MET A 183 -3.30 11.74 18.03
CA MET A 183 -3.65 10.34 18.12
C MET A 183 -2.53 9.61 18.85
N VAL A 184 -2.35 9.97 20.10
CA VAL A 184 -1.63 9.13 21.04
C VAL A 184 -2.71 8.23 21.65
N PRO A 185 -2.71 6.92 21.35
CA PRO A 185 -3.26 6.00 22.31
C PRO A 185 -2.36 6.16 23.54
N THR A 186 -2.83 6.91 24.54
CA THR A 186 -2.22 6.85 25.85
C THR A 186 -2.31 5.37 26.25
N PRO A 187 -1.20 4.68 26.50
CA PRO A 187 -1.29 3.41 27.18
C PRO A 187 -1.92 3.76 28.52
N THR A 188 -3.16 3.35 28.76
CA THR A 188 -3.70 3.30 30.09
C THR A 188 -2.78 2.35 30.83
N SER A 189 -1.89 2.90 31.64
CA SER A 189 -1.05 2.18 32.56
C SER A 189 -1.95 1.55 33.60
N SER A 190 -2.47 0.37 33.32
CA SER A 190 -2.86 -0.56 34.35
C SER A 190 -1.56 -1.19 34.84
N SER A 191 -1.09 -0.72 35.97
CA SER A 191 -0.01 -1.31 36.75
C SER A 191 -0.25 -2.80 36.96
N SER A 192 0.46 -3.63 36.22
CA SER A 192 0.75 -5.00 36.61
C SER A 192 2.27 -5.15 36.54
N THR A 193 2.87 -5.04 37.72
CA THR A 193 4.25 -5.38 38.01
C THR A 193 4.48 -6.88 37.73
N GLY A 194 5.12 -7.16 36.61
CA GLY A 194 5.71 -8.46 36.30
C GLY A 194 7.07 -8.24 35.64
N PRO A 195 8.15 -8.92 36.07
CA PRO A 195 9.49 -8.62 35.62
C PRO A 195 9.78 -9.18 34.23
N GLY A 196 10.22 -8.32 33.32
CA GLY A 196 11.17 -8.67 32.30
C GLY A 196 10.66 -9.34 31.04
N ARG A 197 10.26 -8.54 30.05
CA ARG A 197 10.64 -8.77 28.65
C ARG A 197 10.79 -7.41 27.96
N SER A 198 12.03 -7.03 27.65
CA SER A 198 12.34 -5.92 26.77
C SER A 198 11.77 -6.20 25.37
N GLY A 199 10.54 -5.77 25.13
CA GLY A 199 9.86 -5.86 23.85
C GLY A 199 10.44 -4.82 22.90
N ARG A 200 11.12 -5.26 21.86
CA ARG A 200 11.56 -4.43 20.73
C ARG A 200 10.33 -3.82 20.07
N GLY A 201 10.31 -2.49 19.96
CA GLY A 201 9.20 -1.71 19.44
C GLY A 201 8.98 -1.92 17.93
N GLY A 202 8.22 -2.96 17.58
CA GLY A 202 7.56 -3.06 16.28
C GLY A 202 6.10 -2.60 16.49
N SER A 203 5.58 -1.77 15.59
CA SER A 203 4.14 -1.46 15.60
C SER A 203 3.35 -2.77 15.56
N PRO A 204 2.38 -2.98 16.47
CA PRO A 204 1.56 -4.17 16.44
C PRO A 204 0.87 -4.28 15.08
N ASN A 205 0.78 -5.49 14.53
CA ASN A 205 0.00 -5.67 13.32
C ASN A 205 -1.47 -5.32 13.61
N LEU A 206 -2.23 -4.96 12.58
CA LEU A 206 -3.60 -4.49 12.73
C LEU A 206 -4.48 -5.48 13.50
N GLN A 207 -4.26 -6.79 13.32
CA GLN A 207 -4.98 -7.85 14.02
C GLN A 207 -4.66 -7.86 15.51
N THR A 208 -3.37 -7.74 15.88
CA THR A 208 -2.94 -7.66 17.27
C THR A 208 -3.54 -6.43 17.95
N TRP A 209 -3.52 -5.28 17.27
CA TRP A 209 -4.08 -4.02 17.79
C TRP A 209 -5.58 -4.16 18.11
N VAL A 210 -6.37 -4.79 17.24
CA VAL A 210 -7.80 -5.05 17.47
C VAL A 210 -8.03 -6.11 18.55
N HIS A 211 -7.20 -7.16 18.59
CA HIS A 211 -7.30 -8.20 19.63
C HIS A 211 -7.02 -7.68 21.04
N GLU A 212 -6.17 -6.66 21.17
CA GLU A 212 -5.91 -5.97 22.43
C GLU A 212 -7.06 -5.07 22.89
N GLY A 213 -8.19 -5.08 22.18
CA GLY A 213 -9.38 -4.33 22.53
C GLY A 213 -9.31 -2.83 22.19
N ASN A 214 -8.31 -2.42 21.43
CA ASN A 214 -8.19 -1.05 20.96
C ASN A 214 -9.30 -0.74 19.95
N ARG A 215 -10.03 0.33 20.20
CA ARG A 215 -11.05 0.87 19.31
C ARG A 215 -10.66 2.29 18.88
N PRO A 216 -11.02 2.71 17.67
CA PRO A 216 -10.97 4.11 17.31
C PRO A 216 -11.83 4.93 18.29
N SER A 217 -11.44 6.16 18.56
CA SER A 217 -12.36 7.08 19.22
C SER A 217 -13.56 7.37 18.31
N PRO A 218 -14.72 7.77 18.84
CA PRO A 218 -15.87 8.14 18.01
C PRO A 218 -15.54 9.25 16.99
N LEU A 219 -14.64 10.17 17.35
CA LEU A 219 -14.20 11.23 16.46
C LEU A 219 -13.36 10.68 15.31
N ASP A 220 -12.41 9.77 15.57
CA ASP A 220 -11.57 9.15 14.55
C ASP A 220 -12.42 8.29 13.60
N SER A 221 -13.40 7.55 14.15
CA SER A 221 -14.35 6.80 13.35
C SER A 221 -15.17 7.69 12.42
N ALA A 222 -15.67 8.82 12.92
CA ALA A 222 -16.43 9.77 12.11
C ALA A 222 -15.57 10.40 11.01
N LEU A 223 -14.34 10.80 11.32
CA LEU A 223 -13.41 11.36 10.34
C LEU A 223 -13.08 10.35 9.24
N TRP A 224 -12.81 9.09 9.63
CA TRP A 224 -12.50 8.04 8.66
C TRP A 224 -13.71 7.66 7.80
N THR A 225 -14.90 7.56 8.39
CA THR A 225 -16.15 7.36 7.67
C THR A 225 -16.38 8.45 6.63
N ASN A 226 -16.16 9.73 7.00
CA ASN A 226 -16.28 10.85 6.06
C ASN A 226 -15.22 10.79 4.95
N ALA A 227 -13.97 10.44 5.27
CA ALA A 227 -12.89 10.36 4.29
C ALA A 227 -13.07 9.22 3.27
N THR A 228 -13.66 8.12 3.70
CA THR A 228 -13.85 6.91 2.87
C THR A 228 -15.24 6.78 2.25
N GLY A 229 -16.24 7.45 2.84
CA GLY A 229 -17.66 7.23 2.52
C GLY A 229 -18.20 5.87 3.01
N LEU A 230 -17.43 5.14 3.84
CA LEU A 230 -17.80 3.81 4.31
C LEU A 230 -18.29 3.89 5.77
N PRO A 231 -19.50 3.40 6.09
CA PRO A 231 -19.98 3.37 7.47
C PRO A 231 -19.17 2.39 8.32
N GLU A 232 -18.91 2.74 9.59
CA GLU A 232 -18.22 1.86 10.53
C GLU A 232 -19.07 0.62 10.84
N PRO A 233 -18.55 -0.61 10.58
CA PRO A 233 -19.22 -1.82 10.96
C PRO A 233 -19.04 -2.16 12.44
N ARG A 234 -19.83 -3.09 12.97
CA ARG A 234 -19.59 -3.65 14.30
C ARG A 234 -18.22 -4.33 14.37
N LEU A 235 -17.48 -4.11 15.45
CA LEU A 235 -16.16 -4.71 15.70
C LEU A 235 -16.20 -6.24 15.69
N LYS A 236 -17.27 -6.82 16.25
CA LYS A 236 -17.47 -8.27 16.33
C LYS A 236 -18.66 -8.68 15.46
N ASP A 237 -18.54 -9.88 14.87
CA ASP A 237 -19.65 -10.56 14.19
C ASP A 237 -20.65 -11.15 15.21
N ASP A 238 -21.70 -11.80 14.72
CA ASP A 238 -22.76 -12.35 15.56
C ASP A 238 -22.28 -13.54 16.41
N GLU A 239 -21.16 -14.16 16.02
CA GLU A 239 -20.48 -15.20 16.81
C GLU A 239 -19.42 -14.66 17.77
N GLY A 240 -19.34 -13.35 17.94
CA GLY A 240 -18.41 -12.70 18.86
C GLY A 240 -16.96 -12.66 18.38
N ARG A 241 -16.66 -13.03 17.13
CA ARG A 241 -15.32 -13.01 16.51
C ARG A 241 -15.05 -11.64 15.87
N LEU A 242 -13.79 -11.34 15.59
CA LEU A 242 -13.41 -10.13 14.84
C LEU A 242 -14.15 -10.08 13.49
N ASN A 243 -14.92 -9.03 13.27
CA ASN A 243 -15.68 -8.85 12.04
C ASN A 243 -14.75 -8.48 10.87
N ALA A 244 -14.83 -9.24 9.78
CA ALA A 244 -14.05 -8.97 8.57
C ALA A 244 -14.37 -7.58 7.98
N ALA A 245 -15.65 -7.19 7.98
CA ALA A 245 -16.07 -5.88 7.49
C ALA A 245 -15.44 -4.72 8.29
N PHE A 246 -15.21 -4.91 9.61
CA PHE A 246 -14.52 -3.90 10.41
C PHE A 246 -13.05 -3.74 10.00
N VAL A 247 -12.35 -4.86 9.71
CA VAL A 247 -10.96 -4.81 9.23
C VAL A 247 -10.89 -4.16 7.83
N GLU A 248 -11.84 -4.47 6.96
CA GLU A 248 -11.96 -3.86 5.63
C GLU A 248 -12.19 -2.36 5.73
N TRP A 249 -13.12 -1.94 6.60
CA TRP A 249 -13.39 -0.53 6.86
C TRP A 249 -12.16 0.20 7.41
N LEU A 250 -11.42 -0.39 8.37
CA LEU A 250 -10.17 0.20 8.86
C LEU A 250 -9.16 0.49 7.74
N MET A 251 -9.17 -0.34 6.71
CA MET A 251 -8.29 -0.19 5.54
C MET A 251 -8.89 0.68 4.43
N GLY A 252 -10.10 1.22 4.62
CA GLY A 252 -10.82 1.98 3.61
C GLY A 252 -11.24 1.15 2.40
N LEU A 253 -11.46 -0.16 2.60
CA LEU A 253 -11.84 -1.10 1.57
C LEU A 253 -13.35 -1.31 1.54
N PRO A 254 -13.96 -1.40 0.36
CA PRO A 254 -15.30 -1.94 0.26
C PRO A 254 -15.32 -3.42 0.61
N SER A 255 -16.47 -3.89 1.12
CA SER A 255 -16.59 -5.25 1.66
C SER A 255 -16.21 -6.35 0.67
N ALA A 256 -15.21 -7.16 0.99
CA ALA A 256 -14.84 -8.36 0.26
C ALA A 256 -15.86 -9.50 0.46
N HIS A 257 -16.71 -9.42 1.47
CA HIS A 257 -17.79 -10.37 1.69
C HIS A 257 -18.79 -10.35 0.52
N ALA A 258 -18.98 -9.18 -0.10
CA ALA A 258 -19.82 -9.04 -1.29
C ALA A 258 -19.37 -9.87 -2.49
N VAL A 259 -18.13 -10.34 -2.53
CA VAL A 259 -17.59 -11.21 -3.59
C VAL A 259 -17.46 -12.67 -3.15
N GLY A 260 -18.06 -13.04 -2.02
CA GLY A 260 -18.11 -14.41 -1.53
C GLY A 260 -16.77 -14.96 -1.04
N LEU A 261 -15.93 -14.13 -0.44
CA LEU A 261 -14.75 -14.60 0.30
C LEU A 261 -15.13 -15.05 1.70
N SER A 262 -14.44 -16.08 2.21
CA SER A 262 -14.58 -16.47 3.60
C SER A 262 -14.06 -15.37 4.54
N ARG A 263 -14.58 -15.32 5.78
CA ARG A 263 -14.12 -14.37 6.81
C ARG A 263 -12.59 -14.33 6.95
N THR A 264 -11.94 -15.49 7.05
CA THR A 264 -10.47 -15.58 7.20
C THR A 264 -9.75 -15.03 5.96
N ALA A 265 -10.24 -15.33 4.76
CA ALA A 265 -9.67 -14.80 3.52
C ALA A 265 -9.84 -13.28 3.42
N SER A 266 -11.00 -12.74 3.81
CA SER A 266 -11.27 -11.31 3.85
C SER A 266 -10.35 -10.59 4.82
N ILE A 267 -10.22 -11.07 6.06
CA ILE A 267 -9.32 -10.49 7.07
C ILE A 267 -7.86 -10.52 6.59
N ARG A 268 -7.41 -11.64 6.01
CA ARG A 268 -6.04 -11.75 5.49
C ARG A 268 -5.82 -10.80 4.31
N LEU A 269 -6.77 -10.72 3.39
CA LEU A 269 -6.68 -9.84 2.23
C LEU A 269 -6.64 -8.37 2.66
N ALA A 270 -7.57 -7.95 3.52
CA ALA A 270 -7.62 -6.60 4.05
C ALA A 270 -6.37 -6.26 4.89
N GLY A 271 -5.89 -7.17 5.74
CA GLY A 271 -4.69 -6.93 6.55
C GLY A 271 -3.42 -6.68 5.73
N ASN A 272 -3.35 -7.24 4.51
CA ASN A 272 -2.24 -7.04 3.58
C ASN A 272 -2.48 -5.90 2.58
N ALA A 273 -3.67 -5.31 2.55
CA ALA A 273 -4.01 -4.28 1.59
C ALA A 273 -3.26 -2.96 1.85
N VAL A 274 -3.19 -2.14 0.82
CA VAL A 274 -2.72 -0.75 0.91
C VAL A 274 -3.89 0.16 1.30
N VAL A 275 -3.67 1.11 2.20
CA VAL A 275 -4.63 2.19 2.47
C VAL A 275 -4.52 3.21 1.34
N ARG A 276 -5.54 3.28 0.49
CA ARG A 276 -5.51 4.07 -0.76
C ARG A 276 -5.13 5.54 -0.55
N LEU A 277 -5.72 6.19 0.44
CA LEU A 277 -5.41 7.60 0.75
C LEU A 277 -3.96 7.78 1.22
N GLN A 278 -3.43 6.85 2.03
CA GLN A 278 -2.03 6.86 2.45
C GLN A 278 -1.08 6.71 1.26
N ALA A 279 -1.39 5.78 0.33
CA ALA A 279 -0.59 5.57 -0.87
C ALA A 279 -0.59 6.82 -1.78
N ARG A 280 -1.73 7.49 -1.93
CA ARG A 280 -1.82 8.76 -2.66
C ARG A 280 -0.95 9.85 -2.03
N LEU A 281 -0.93 9.97 -0.69
CA LEU A 281 -0.07 10.92 0.01
C LEU A 281 1.40 10.61 -0.22
N MET A 282 1.81 9.33 -0.15
CA MET A 282 3.20 8.93 -0.44
C MET A 282 3.58 9.19 -1.88
N LEU A 283 2.70 8.89 -2.85
CA LEU A 283 2.91 9.20 -4.26
C LEU A 283 3.12 10.70 -4.48
N GLN A 284 2.27 11.54 -3.89
CA GLN A 284 2.39 13.00 -3.96
C GLN A 284 3.75 13.46 -3.43
N ARG A 285 4.15 13.01 -2.24
CA ARG A 285 5.45 13.33 -1.64
C ARG A 285 6.61 12.90 -2.54
N GLY A 286 6.54 11.68 -3.07
CA GLY A 286 7.56 11.13 -3.96
C GLY A 286 7.69 11.94 -5.25
N LEU A 287 6.58 12.25 -5.92
CA LEU A 287 6.59 13.02 -7.17
C LEU A 287 7.10 14.46 -6.97
N ILE A 288 6.78 15.09 -5.84
CA ILE A 288 7.35 16.39 -5.47
C ILE A 288 8.88 16.29 -5.29
N ALA A 289 9.33 15.26 -4.56
CA ALA A 289 10.76 15.08 -4.26
C ALA A 289 11.60 14.81 -5.49
N VAL A 290 11.09 14.08 -6.49
CA VAL A 290 11.78 13.87 -7.77
C VAL A 290 11.68 15.07 -8.73
N GLY A 291 11.09 16.19 -8.28
CA GLY A 291 11.00 17.44 -9.06
C GLY A 291 9.99 17.41 -10.21
N ASN A 292 9.06 16.48 -10.20
CA ASN A 292 8.06 16.34 -11.26
C ASN A 292 6.85 17.26 -11.08
N ILE A 293 6.72 17.94 -9.94
CA ILE A 293 5.57 18.80 -9.66
C ILE A 293 6.03 20.08 -8.98
N ASN A 294 5.72 21.19 -9.63
CA ASN A 294 5.84 22.49 -9.05
C ASN A 294 4.48 22.90 -8.45
N LEU A 295 4.34 22.83 -7.12
CA LEU A 295 3.12 23.26 -6.43
C LEU A 295 2.89 24.80 -6.49
N LYS A 296 3.64 25.52 -7.27
CA LYS A 296 3.41 26.98 -7.48
C LYS A 296 2.13 27.16 -8.29
N GLY A 297 1.00 27.20 -7.62
CA GLY A 297 -0.29 27.55 -8.23
C GLY A 297 -1.54 26.91 -7.65
N THR A 298 -1.45 26.15 -6.57
CA THR A 298 -2.63 25.55 -5.96
C THR A 298 -2.68 25.86 -4.45
N ILE A 299 -2.92 27.13 -4.13
CA ILE A 299 -3.36 27.58 -2.80
C ILE A 299 -4.76 28.16 -2.98
#